data_c2efe4065e8aeea6a7f8e4bf7441dbb0
#
_entry.id   c2efe4065e8aeea6a7f8e4bf7441dbb0
#
_cell.length_a   1.000
_cell.length_b   1.000
_cell.length_c   1.000
_cell.angle_alpha   90.00
_cell.angle_beta   90.00
_cell.angle_gamma   90.00
#
_symmetry.space_group_name_H-M   'P 1'
#
loop_
_entity.id
_entity.type
_entity.pdbx_description
1 polymer ?
#
loop_
_entity_poly.entity_id
_entity_poly.type
_entity_poly.pdbx_seq_one_letter_code
_entity_poly.pdbx_strand_id
1 'polypeptide(L)'
;MTKAGPEGGTRSRSKIRSEADVLRALVVGTGLCWSVAFVVLALCYELELYADGAMFSYAVAVQDVWAFHWHNISGRLSVFVLSLLPAEIYVRLSGNPSAGIVVYGLLFYLAPLAGLIGTFAADRSHGRIIFVYACCSTALLCPLVFGFPTEMCLAHAVFWPALAVSHYAKPTLAGTALVFVMLLTLAFAHEGALVLTFAIVATLAPRGLRDALFLRAAAVLVGVLAMSAAVKIMVPPDEYYAGVLARAALHFFDLAIFQVSIVLLLFATLAGYGGIYLVLSRLAPNRAYLYAAAVMIAVLAVYWLWLDHTIHASSRYYLRTALVVVTPVFGALAALGAMSGDRRLAFPFLSLKQAMTAVQKRAARPLAAAFMLLTLVHVVETGKFVAAWTDYRAAVTTLATGNQSDPALGDPRFVSSERIASHLTRLAWFSTTPYLSVIVANFMPSRLVIDPIGNYFWLSCATATANEKAARMVPEEGRDLLRIYSCLHR
;
A
#
# COMPACT_ATOMS: atom_id res chain seq x y z
N MET A 1 22.84 -74.06 12.73
CA MET A 1 21.83 -73.22 13.40
C MET A 1 22.20 -71.80 13.15
N THR A 2 21.69 -71.23 12.03
CA THR A 2 21.90 -69.86 11.61
C THR A 2 20.60 -69.05 11.90
N LYS A 3 20.68 -68.09 12.85
CA LYS A 3 19.59 -67.19 13.17
C LYS A 3 19.53 -66.06 12.10
N ALA A 4 18.47 -66.05 11.31
CA ALA A 4 18.10 -64.92 10.45
C ALA A 4 17.59 -63.79 11.34
N GLY A 5 18.25 -62.62 11.27
CA GLY A 5 17.79 -61.41 11.92
C GLY A 5 16.65 -60.81 11.10
N PRO A 6 15.69 -60.11 11.73
CA PRO A 6 14.61 -59.45 11.02
C PRO A 6 15.12 -58.19 10.29
N GLU A 7 14.97 -58.16 8.98
CA GLU A 7 15.14 -56.96 8.17
C GLU A 7 14.15 -55.89 8.63
N GLY A 8 14.67 -54.89 9.33
CA GLY A 8 13.95 -53.70 9.74
C GLY A 8 13.64 -52.83 8.53
N GLY A 9 12.50 -53.04 7.92
CA GLY A 9 11.96 -52.15 6.88
C GLY A 9 11.85 -50.73 7.37
N THR A 10 12.76 -49.87 6.95
CA THR A 10 12.66 -48.42 7.09
C THR A 10 11.45 -47.92 6.29
N ARG A 11 10.27 -47.99 6.91
CA ARG A 11 9.10 -47.23 6.41
C ARG A 11 9.50 -45.77 6.35
N SER A 12 9.78 -45.27 5.15
CA SER A 12 9.79 -43.86 4.81
C SER A 12 8.46 -43.24 5.31
N ARG A 13 8.48 -42.66 6.50
CA ARG A 13 7.40 -41.80 6.98
C ARG A 13 7.41 -40.56 6.06
N SER A 14 6.65 -40.63 4.96
CA SER A 14 6.24 -39.39 4.26
C SER A 14 5.59 -38.53 5.32
N LYS A 15 6.29 -37.44 5.70
CA LYS A 15 5.82 -36.46 6.67
C LYS A 15 4.52 -35.88 6.11
N ILE A 16 3.36 -36.39 6.54
CA ILE A 16 2.05 -35.81 6.21
C ILE A 16 2.12 -34.38 6.74
N ARG A 17 2.13 -33.40 5.82
CA ARG A 17 2.11 -31.98 6.19
C ARG A 17 0.86 -31.72 7.03
N SER A 18 1.03 -31.08 8.17
CA SER A 18 -0.11 -30.70 9.00
C SER A 18 -0.99 -29.68 8.25
N GLU A 19 -2.28 -29.62 8.54
CA GLU A 19 -3.21 -28.64 7.93
C GLU A 19 -2.74 -27.19 8.18
N ALA A 20 -2.11 -26.96 9.33
CA ALA A 20 -1.51 -25.66 9.65
C ALA A 20 -0.31 -25.32 8.73
N ASP A 21 0.48 -26.32 8.30
CA ASP A 21 1.57 -26.12 7.35
C ASP A 21 1.03 -25.77 5.96
N VAL A 22 -0.09 -26.38 5.56
CA VAL A 22 -0.78 -26.04 4.29
C VAL A 22 -1.31 -24.62 4.31
N LEU A 23 -2.03 -24.21 5.37
CA LEU A 23 -2.50 -22.84 5.55
C LEU A 23 -1.33 -21.85 5.48
N ARG A 24 -0.26 -22.15 6.17
CA ARG A 24 0.95 -21.32 6.17
C ARG A 24 1.57 -21.20 4.79
N ALA A 25 1.74 -22.30 4.06
CA ALA A 25 2.27 -22.31 2.71
C ALA A 25 1.39 -21.49 1.76
N LEU A 26 0.06 -21.59 1.90
CA LEU A 26 -0.92 -20.83 1.15
C LEU A 26 -0.76 -19.32 1.41
N VAL A 27 -0.71 -18.89 2.67
CA VAL A 27 -0.55 -17.49 3.05
C VAL A 27 0.77 -16.91 2.51
N VAL A 28 1.88 -17.64 2.68
CA VAL A 28 3.18 -17.21 2.18
C VAL A 28 3.18 -17.12 0.65
N GLY A 29 2.68 -18.16 -0.01
CA GLY A 29 2.58 -18.19 -1.48
C GLY A 29 1.75 -17.03 -2.02
N THR A 30 0.58 -16.78 -1.44
CA THR A 30 -0.29 -15.68 -1.86
C THR A 30 0.35 -14.32 -1.63
N GLY A 31 1.00 -14.08 -0.48
CA GLY A 31 1.69 -12.82 -0.21
C GLY A 31 2.82 -12.53 -1.18
N LEU A 32 3.62 -13.56 -1.50
CA LEU A 32 4.68 -13.45 -2.51
C LEU A 32 4.11 -13.24 -3.92
N CYS A 33 3.07 -14.00 -4.30
CA CYS A 33 2.39 -13.82 -5.60
C CYS A 33 1.84 -12.41 -5.77
N TRP A 34 1.19 -11.86 -4.75
CA TRP A 34 0.72 -10.48 -4.80
C TRP A 34 1.86 -9.48 -4.93
N SER A 35 2.95 -9.63 -4.18
CA SER A 35 4.10 -8.73 -4.29
C SER A 35 4.73 -8.74 -5.69
N VAL A 36 4.79 -9.91 -6.34
CA VAL A 36 5.26 -10.02 -7.72
C VAL A 36 4.22 -9.43 -8.70
N ALA A 37 2.93 -9.73 -8.50
CA ALA A 37 1.85 -9.20 -9.33
C ALA A 37 1.81 -7.66 -9.29
N PHE A 38 2.09 -7.03 -8.16
CA PHE A 38 2.21 -5.56 -8.05
C PHE A 38 3.22 -5.01 -9.06
N VAL A 39 4.42 -5.59 -9.09
CA VAL A 39 5.48 -5.14 -10.00
C VAL A 39 5.08 -5.38 -11.45
N VAL A 40 4.63 -6.59 -11.78
CA VAL A 40 4.31 -6.96 -13.17
C VAL A 40 3.15 -6.12 -13.71
N LEU A 41 2.06 -6.00 -12.94
CA LEU A 41 0.89 -5.25 -13.38
C LEU A 41 1.18 -3.74 -13.42
N ALA A 42 1.98 -3.22 -12.49
CA ALA A 42 2.39 -1.82 -12.54
C ALA A 42 3.16 -1.51 -13.82
N LEU A 43 4.17 -2.29 -14.14
CA LEU A 43 4.98 -2.08 -15.34
C LEU A 43 4.18 -2.31 -16.63
N CYS A 44 3.29 -3.32 -16.68
CA CYS A 44 2.50 -3.62 -17.88
C CYS A 44 1.40 -2.58 -18.15
N TYR A 45 0.87 -1.95 -17.11
CA TYR A 45 -0.28 -1.04 -17.21
C TYR A 45 0.04 0.40 -16.78
N GLU A 46 1.30 0.72 -16.52
CA GLU A 46 1.76 2.07 -16.13
C GLU A 46 0.97 2.62 -14.95
N LEU A 47 0.84 1.82 -13.88
CA LEU A 47 0.05 2.18 -12.70
C LEU A 47 0.71 3.31 -11.88
N GLU A 48 1.99 3.55 -12.10
CA GLU A 48 2.71 4.71 -11.53
C GLU A 48 2.13 6.05 -12.00
N LEU A 49 1.33 6.05 -13.06
CA LEU A 49 0.65 7.23 -13.56
C LEU A 49 -0.74 7.46 -12.93
N TYR A 50 -1.23 6.53 -12.09
CA TYR A 50 -2.55 6.67 -11.50
C TYR A 50 -2.55 7.65 -10.32
N ALA A 51 -3.55 8.50 -10.26
CA ALA A 51 -3.77 9.47 -9.18
C ALA A 51 -2.54 10.38 -8.94
N ASP A 52 -2.08 10.54 -7.68
CA ASP A 52 -0.89 11.34 -7.34
C ASP A 52 0.38 10.86 -8.07
N GLY A 53 0.39 9.62 -8.55
CA GLY A 53 1.49 9.06 -9.31
C GLY A 53 1.78 9.81 -10.62
N ALA A 54 0.77 10.38 -11.28
CA ALA A 54 0.99 11.21 -12.46
C ALA A 54 1.80 12.47 -12.13
N MET A 55 1.52 13.11 -10.98
CA MET A 55 2.26 14.27 -10.51
C MET A 55 3.71 13.91 -10.16
N PHE A 56 3.92 12.80 -9.44
CA PHE A 56 5.26 12.34 -9.09
C PHE A 56 6.06 11.89 -10.31
N SER A 57 5.41 11.20 -11.25
CA SER A 57 6.02 10.81 -12.53
C SER A 57 6.45 12.03 -13.35
N TYR A 58 5.62 13.08 -13.35
CA TYR A 58 5.98 14.33 -13.99
C TYR A 58 7.18 14.99 -13.28
N ALA A 59 7.16 15.09 -11.95
CA ALA A 59 8.27 15.66 -11.18
C ALA A 59 9.61 14.94 -11.46
N VAL A 60 9.59 13.61 -11.53
CA VAL A 60 10.75 12.80 -11.93
C VAL A 60 11.22 13.17 -13.34
N ALA A 61 10.30 13.30 -14.29
CA ALA A 61 10.62 13.57 -15.68
C ALA A 61 11.28 14.95 -15.87
N VAL A 62 10.84 15.97 -15.15
CA VAL A 62 11.39 17.33 -15.20
C VAL A 62 12.54 17.56 -14.21
N GLN A 63 12.94 16.51 -13.47
CA GLN A 63 14.01 16.55 -12.49
C GLN A 63 13.77 17.57 -11.36
N ASP A 64 12.54 17.64 -10.88
CA ASP A 64 12.17 18.40 -9.68
C ASP A 64 12.71 17.68 -8.44
N VAL A 65 13.92 18.06 -8.04
CA VAL A 65 14.73 17.39 -7.00
C VAL A 65 14.00 17.26 -5.66
N TRP A 66 12.91 18.00 -5.45
CA TRP A 66 12.17 17.99 -4.20
C TRP A 66 10.65 18.05 -4.46
N ALA A 67 10.09 16.97 -4.99
CA ALA A 67 8.67 16.89 -5.37
C ALA A 67 7.68 17.17 -4.24
N PHE A 68 8.10 17.05 -2.98
CA PHE A 68 7.25 17.30 -1.82
C PHE A 68 7.35 18.70 -1.22
N HIS A 69 8.22 19.56 -1.73
CA HIS A 69 8.42 20.90 -1.15
C HIS A 69 7.29 21.89 -1.48
N TRP A 70 6.44 21.58 -2.46
CA TRP A 70 5.32 22.44 -2.85
C TRP A 70 4.38 22.79 -1.70
N HIS A 71 4.28 21.90 -0.70
CA HIS A 71 3.49 22.10 0.50
C HIS A 71 4.31 21.92 1.78
N ASN A 72 5.64 21.98 1.69
CA ASN A 72 6.54 21.70 2.79
C ASN A 72 6.28 20.34 3.47
N ILE A 73 6.02 19.30 2.66
CA ILE A 73 5.69 17.96 3.15
C ILE A 73 6.98 17.20 3.53
N SER A 74 7.68 17.71 4.51
CA SER A 74 8.94 17.12 4.99
C SER A 74 8.80 15.72 5.59
N GLY A 75 7.59 15.32 6.00
CA GLY A 75 7.31 14.00 6.57
C GLY A 75 7.43 12.83 5.60
N ARG A 76 7.68 13.06 4.31
CA ARG A 76 7.78 12.03 3.26
C ARG A 76 9.18 11.87 2.69
N LEU A 77 10.19 12.33 3.41
CA LEU A 77 11.59 12.29 2.99
C LEU A 77 12.06 10.88 2.61
N SER A 78 11.63 9.84 3.32
CA SER A 78 12.05 8.47 3.02
C SER A 78 11.51 7.99 1.67
N VAL A 79 10.30 8.40 1.28
CA VAL A 79 9.74 8.06 -0.03
C VAL A 79 10.52 8.75 -1.14
N PHE A 80 10.84 10.03 -0.94
CA PHE A 80 11.68 10.77 -1.88
C PHE A 80 13.02 10.07 -2.09
N VAL A 81 13.75 9.78 -1.04
CA VAL A 81 15.08 9.15 -1.12
C VAL A 81 15.04 7.74 -1.71
N LEU A 82 14.00 6.96 -1.44
CA LEU A 82 13.93 5.56 -1.86
C LEU A 82 13.33 5.36 -3.26
N SER A 83 12.53 6.29 -3.77
CA SER A 83 11.83 6.10 -5.04
C SER A 83 12.03 7.25 -6.04
N LEU A 84 11.78 8.50 -5.64
CA LEU A 84 11.83 9.64 -6.56
C LEU A 84 13.27 10.03 -6.91
N LEU A 85 14.11 10.30 -5.93
CA LEU A 85 15.49 10.74 -6.14
C LEU A 85 16.31 9.78 -7.02
N PRO A 86 16.29 8.46 -6.83
CA PRO A 86 17.01 7.55 -7.73
C PRO A 86 16.48 7.61 -9.17
N ALA A 87 15.16 7.80 -9.37
CA ALA A 87 14.57 7.94 -10.68
C ALA A 87 14.97 9.26 -11.35
N GLU A 88 15.00 10.37 -10.62
CA GLU A 88 15.49 11.68 -11.11
C GLU A 88 16.97 11.62 -11.48
N ILE A 89 17.81 10.97 -10.65
CA ILE A 89 19.22 10.73 -10.97
C ILE A 89 19.34 9.93 -12.27
N TYR A 90 18.49 8.91 -12.46
CA TYR A 90 18.47 8.13 -13.68
C TYR A 90 18.11 8.99 -14.90
N VAL A 91 17.08 9.86 -14.82
CA VAL A 91 16.72 10.81 -15.89
C VAL A 91 17.90 11.72 -16.21
N ARG A 92 18.55 12.28 -15.18
CA ARG A 92 19.72 13.17 -15.36
C ARG A 92 20.88 12.49 -16.08
N LEU A 93 21.14 11.20 -15.80
CA LEU A 93 22.23 10.45 -16.38
C LEU A 93 21.90 9.91 -17.78
N SER A 94 20.66 9.50 -18.00
CA SER A 94 20.23 8.86 -19.26
C SER A 94 19.67 9.83 -20.29
N GLY A 95 19.19 11.01 -19.84
CA GLY A 95 18.44 11.94 -20.69
C GLY A 95 17.06 11.41 -21.12
N ASN A 96 16.55 10.35 -20.48
CA ASN A 96 15.29 9.68 -20.86
C ASN A 96 14.22 9.80 -19.77
N PRO A 97 13.29 10.78 -19.86
CA PRO A 97 12.23 10.99 -18.88
C PRO A 97 11.28 9.80 -18.74
N SER A 98 10.87 9.20 -19.85
CA SER A 98 9.92 8.06 -19.85
C SER A 98 10.53 6.84 -19.13
N ALA A 99 11.81 6.54 -19.35
CA ALA A 99 12.50 5.48 -18.62
C ALA A 99 12.66 5.82 -17.12
N GLY A 100 12.83 7.08 -16.76
CA GLY A 100 12.87 7.53 -15.37
C GLY A 100 11.54 7.29 -14.66
N ILE A 101 10.42 7.52 -15.32
CA ILE A 101 9.08 7.21 -14.79
C ILE A 101 8.94 5.71 -14.52
N VAL A 102 9.39 4.85 -15.43
CA VAL A 102 9.39 3.39 -15.23
C VAL A 102 10.27 3.00 -14.02
N VAL A 103 11.45 3.65 -13.87
CA VAL A 103 12.32 3.41 -12.70
C VAL A 103 11.62 3.82 -11.40
N TYR A 104 10.93 4.96 -11.37
CA TYR A 104 10.11 5.38 -10.23
C TYR A 104 9.05 4.34 -9.90
N GLY A 105 8.24 3.94 -10.88
CA GLY A 105 7.22 2.91 -10.72
C GLY A 105 7.79 1.60 -10.19
N LEU A 106 8.91 1.13 -10.77
CA LEU A 106 9.58 -0.09 -10.35
C LEU A 106 10.03 -0.02 -8.89
N LEU A 107 10.72 1.05 -8.48
CA LEU A 107 11.19 1.22 -7.10
C LEU A 107 10.04 1.26 -6.11
N PHE A 108 8.95 1.92 -6.48
CA PHE A 108 7.77 2.04 -5.64
C PHE A 108 7.05 0.69 -5.47
N TYR A 109 6.76 0.00 -6.57
CA TYR A 109 5.99 -1.25 -6.55
C TYR A 109 6.83 -2.48 -6.14
N LEU A 110 8.16 -2.38 -6.14
CA LEU A 110 9.03 -3.39 -5.52
C LEU A 110 9.02 -3.34 -3.98
N ALA A 111 8.57 -2.26 -3.37
CA ALA A 111 8.65 -2.09 -1.92
C ALA A 111 7.99 -3.24 -1.14
N PRO A 112 6.77 -3.74 -1.46
CA PRO A 112 6.18 -4.88 -0.76
C PRO A 112 7.06 -6.14 -0.83
N LEU A 113 7.63 -6.46 -1.99
CA LEU A 113 8.51 -7.61 -2.15
C LEU A 113 9.82 -7.44 -1.37
N ALA A 114 10.44 -6.26 -1.43
CA ALA A 114 11.63 -5.93 -0.65
C ALA A 114 11.35 -5.99 0.87
N GLY A 115 10.20 -5.51 1.31
CA GLY A 115 9.75 -5.63 2.69
C GLY A 115 9.61 -7.07 3.15
N LEU A 116 9.04 -7.95 2.33
CA LEU A 116 8.94 -9.39 2.63
C LEU A 116 10.32 -10.06 2.68
N ILE A 117 11.21 -9.76 1.74
CA ILE A 117 12.59 -10.28 1.73
C ILE A 117 13.35 -9.82 2.98
N GLY A 118 13.29 -8.52 3.30
CA GLY A 118 13.91 -7.96 4.50
C GLY A 118 13.35 -8.57 5.79
N THR A 119 12.05 -8.81 5.85
CA THR A 119 11.40 -9.47 6.98
C THR A 119 11.85 -10.91 7.11
N PHE A 120 11.90 -11.67 6.00
CA PHE A 120 12.40 -13.03 5.98
C PHE A 120 13.85 -13.11 6.48
N ALA A 121 14.70 -12.17 6.08
CA ALA A 121 16.09 -12.13 6.50
C ALA A 121 16.24 -11.77 8.00
N ALA A 122 15.40 -10.86 8.51
CA ALA A 122 15.48 -10.37 9.89
C ALA A 122 14.75 -11.27 10.91
N ASP A 123 13.68 -11.96 10.50
CA ASP A 123 12.85 -12.76 11.39
C ASP A 123 13.59 -14.03 11.87
N ARG A 124 13.88 -14.09 13.17
CA ARG A 124 14.49 -15.23 13.86
C ARG A 124 13.49 -16.02 14.70
N SER A 125 12.20 -15.75 14.59
CA SER A 125 11.19 -16.53 15.30
C SER A 125 11.14 -17.98 14.84
N HIS A 126 10.74 -18.85 15.76
CA HIS A 126 10.51 -20.24 15.38
C HIS A 126 9.42 -20.31 14.31
N GLY A 127 9.80 -20.86 13.16
CA GLY A 127 8.89 -20.91 12.02
C GLY A 127 8.67 -19.59 11.31
N ARG A 128 9.48 -18.54 11.53
CA ARG A 128 9.38 -17.22 10.86
C ARG A 128 7.97 -16.64 10.90
N ILE A 129 7.42 -16.52 12.08
CA ILE A 129 6.02 -16.12 12.31
C ILE A 129 5.79 -14.68 11.85
N ILE A 130 6.74 -13.75 12.10
CA ILE A 130 6.60 -12.36 11.64
C ILE A 130 6.51 -12.31 10.11
N PHE A 131 7.34 -13.09 9.42
CA PHE A 131 7.30 -13.19 7.96
C PHE A 131 5.97 -13.77 7.44
N VAL A 132 5.41 -14.79 8.10
CA VAL A 132 4.09 -15.34 7.71
C VAL A 132 2.99 -14.29 7.85
N TYR A 133 2.99 -13.51 8.94
CA TYR A 133 2.03 -12.43 9.13
C TYR A 133 2.26 -11.26 8.17
N ALA A 134 3.52 -10.97 7.81
CA ALA A 134 3.85 -10.01 6.76
C ALA A 134 3.24 -10.43 5.42
N CYS A 135 3.40 -11.69 5.03
CA CYS A 135 2.78 -12.23 3.82
C CYS A 135 1.24 -12.16 3.87
N CYS A 136 0.64 -12.51 5.02
CA CYS A 136 -0.81 -12.42 5.23
C CYS A 136 -1.31 -10.97 5.08
N SER A 137 -0.67 -10.04 5.76
CA SER A 137 -0.99 -8.62 5.69
C SER A 137 -0.82 -8.06 4.28
N THR A 138 0.28 -8.39 3.60
CA THR A 138 0.52 -8.00 2.21
C THR A 138 -0.58 -8.52 1.29
N ALA A 139 -0.96 -9.81 1.43
CA ALA A 139 -2.02 -10.39 0.61
C ALA A 139 -3.41 -9.77 0.82
N LEU A 140 -3.71 -9.30 2.03
CA LEU A 140 -5.04 -8.78 2.38
C LEU A 140 -5.13 -7.25 2.30
N LEU A 141 -4.06 -6.51 2.57
CA LEU A 141 -4.11 -5.06 2.67
C LEU A 141 -3.53 -4.35 1.43
N CYS A 142 -2.44 -4.85 0.85
CA CYS A 142 -1.86 -4.20 -0.33
C CYS A 142 -2.83 -4.12 -1.52
N PRO A 143 -3.64 -5.16 -1.85
CA PRO A 143 -4.61 -5.05 -2.94
C PRO A 143 -5.66 -3.96 -2.73
N LEU A 144 -5.93 -3.54 -1.49
CA LEU A 144 -6.87 -2.45 -1.21
C LEU A 144 -6.39 -1.10 -1.76
N VAL A 145 -5.09 -0.88 -1.81
CA VAL A 145 -4.46 0.34 -2.37
C VAL A 145 -3.82 0.08 -3.73
N PHE A 146 -4.13 -1.05 -4.36
CA PHE A 146 -3.57 -1.42 -5.66
C PHE A 146 -3.83 -0.35 -6.72
N GLY A 147 -2.80 -0.06 -7.50
CA GLY A 147 -2.82 0.98 -8.53
C GLY A 147 -2.65 2.40 -8.00
N PHE A 148 -2.78 2.62 -6.70
CA PHE A 148 -2.53 3.93 -6.10
C PHE A 148 -1.12 3.98 -5.49
N PRO A 149 -0.17 4.77 -6.03
CA PRO A 149 1.18 4.89 -5.50
C PRO A 149 1.19 5.72 -4.21
N THR A 150 0.52 5.20 -3.17
CA THR A 150 0.48 5.83 -1.85
C THR A 150 1.71 5.48 -1.04
N GLU A 151 2.30 6.46 -0.40
CA GLU A 151 3.47 6.33 0.46
C GLU A 151 3.22 5.36 1.62
N MET A 152 1.95 5.16 1.98
CA MET A 152 1.55 4.17 2.99
C MET A 152 1.83 2.74 2.56
N CYS A 153 1.90 2.44 1.25
CA CYS A 153 2.33 1.15 0.75
C CYS A 153 3.80 0.88 1.10
N LEU A 154 4.65 1.89 0.92
CA LEU A 154 6.07 1.83 1.34
C LEU A 154 6.19 1.73 2.87
N ALA A 155 5.40 2.50 3.61
CA ALA A 155 5.39 2.43 5.07
C ALA A 155 4.99 1.02 5.57
N HIS A 156 3.95 0.41 4.97
CA HIS A 156 3.57 -0.97 5.25
C HIS A 156 4.71 -1.95 4.94
N ALA A 157 5.40 -1.76 3.81
CA ALA A 157 6.52 -2.62 3.43
C ALA A 157 7.69 -2.53 4.42
N VAL A 158 8.03 -1.32 4.90
CA VAL A 158 9.12 -1.08 5.87
C VAL A 158 8.73 -1.52 7.29
N PHE A 159 7.44 -1.47 7.64
CA PHE A 159 6.96 -1.88 8.96
C PHE A 159 7.40 -3.30 9.35
N TRP A 160 7.31 -4.24 8.44
CA TRP A 160 7.57 -5.65 8.73
C TRP A 160 9.04 -5.98 9.03
N PRO A 161 10.02 -5.56 8.21
CA PRO A 161 11.42 -5.74 8.58
C PRO A 161 11.79 -4.90 9.82
N ALA A 162 11.20 -3.69 10.01
CA ALA A 162 11.42 -2.90 11.21
C ALA A 162 10.92 -3.62 12.47
N LEU A 163 9.76 -4.26 12.43
CA LEU A 163 9.24 -5.11 13.50
C LEU A 163 10.19 -6.26 13.80
N ALA A 164 10.62 -7.01 12.78
CA ALA A 164 11.52 -8.14 12.95
C ALA A 164 12.89 -7.71 13.52
N VAL A 165 13.48 -6.63 13.01
CA VAL A 165 14.73 -6.05 13.50
C VAL A 165 14.59 -5.59 14.97
N SER A 166 13.49 -4.93 15.33
CA SER A 166 13.27 -4.47 16.71
C SER A 166 13.22 -5.63 17.71
N HIS A 167 12.67 -6.78 17.31
CA HIS A 167 12.54 -7.96 18.15
C HIS A 167 13.81 -8.81 18.21
N TYR A 168 14.65 -8.84 17.16
CA TYR A 168 15.74 -9.82 17.02
C TYR A 168 17.13 -9.23 16.83
N ALA A 169 17.28 -7.94 16.52
CA ALA A 169 18.61 -7.32 16.48
C ALA A 169 19.24 -7.28 17.88
N LYS A 170 20.51 -7.69 17.96
CA LYS A 170 21.26 -7.66 19.22
C LYS A 170 21.34 -6.25 19.79
N PRO A 171 21.34 -6.06 21.12
CA PRO A 171 21.48 -4.76 21.77
C PRO A 171 22.93 -4.26 21.73
N THR A 172 23.51 -4.18 20.54
CA THR A 172 24.81 -3.60 20.21
C THR A 172 24.61 -2.26 19.52
N LEU A 173 25.68 -1.47 19.38
CA LEU A 173 25.64 -0.20 18.66
C LEU A 173 25.09 -0.40 17.22
N ALA A 174 25.62 -1.39 16.49
CA ALA A 174 25.16 -1.69 15.15
C ALA A 174 23.67 -2.12 15.09
N GLY A 175 23.24 -2.96 16.04
CA GLY A 175 21.82 -3.34 16.16
C GLY A 175 20.91 -2.16 16.53
N THR A 176 21.40 -1.24 17.36
CA THR A 176 20.66 -0.01 17.69
C THR A 176 20.59 0.94 16.51
N ALA A 177 21.68 1.11 15.77
CA ALA A 177 21.70 1.90 14.54
C ALA A 177 20.75 1.33 13.49
N LEU A 178 20.68 0.01 13.36
CA LEU A 178 19.75 -0.63 12.43
C LEU A 178 18.29 -0.38 12.83
N VAL A 179 17.94 -0.51 14.13
CA VAL A 179 16.61 -0.16 14.63
C VAL A 179 16.31 1.31 14.37
N PHE A 180 17.27 2.21 14.62
CA PHE A 180 17.12 3.64 14.38
C PHE A 180 16.82 3.92 12.89
N VAL A 181 17.62 3.38 11.97
CA VAL A 181 17.41 3.55 10.52
C VAL A 181 16.03 3.04 10.10
N MET A 182 15.61 1.86 10.58
CA MET A 182 14.30 1.30 10.24
C MET A 182 13.14 2.15 10.75
N LEU A 183 13.18 2.60 12.02
CA LEU A 183 12.13 3.43 12.59
C LEU A 183 12.14 4.84 11.98
N LEU A 184 13.32 5.38 11.65
CA LEU A 184 13.45 6.67 10.97
C LEU A 184 12.85 6.59 9.57
N THR A 185 13.21 5.57 8.78
CA THR A 185 12.65 5.35 7.45
C THR A 185 11.13 5.26 7.50
N LEU A 186 10.60 4.53 8.49
CA LEU A 186 9.16 4.39 8.68
C LEU A 186 8.50 5.73 9.04
N ALA A 187 9.05 6.47 10.00
CA ALA A 187 8.50 7.74 10.47
C ALA A 187 8.48 8.84 9.39
N PHE A 188 9.45 8.81 8.48
CA PHE A 188 9.55 9.74 7.35
C PHE A 188 8.97 9.20 6.04
N ALA A 189 8.24 8.08 6.08
CA ALA A 189 7.52 7.58 4.91
C ALA A 189 6.16 8.28 4.72
N HIS A 190 5.44 8.55 5.81
CA HIS A 190 4.15 9.23 5.83
C HIS A 190 3.79 9.61 7.26
N GLU A 191 2.99 10.66 7.46
CA GLU A 191 2.57 11.08 8.80
C GLU A 191 1.81 9.98 9.57
N GLY A 192 0.95 9.23 8.87
CA GLY A 192 0.26 8.07 9.43
C GLY A 192 1.19 6.93 9.84
N ALA A 193 2.40 6.86 9.30
CA ALA A 193 3.37 5.84 9.65
C ALA A 193 4.00 6.04 11.04
N LEU A 194 3.82 7.21 11.66
CA LEU A 194 4.13 7.40 13.06
C LEU A 194 3.35 6.42 13.94
N VAL A 195 2.08 6.17 13.63
CA VAL A 195 1.27 5.16 14.33
C VAL A 195 1.89 3.78 14.22
N LEU A 196 2.41 3.42 13.05
CA LEU A 196 3.12 2.16 12.83
C LEU A 196 4.42 2.09 13.65
N THR A 197 5.14 3.21 13.74
CA THR A 197 6.38 3.31 14.52
C THR A 197 6.11 3.09 16.02
N PHE A 198 5.08 3.73 16.57
CA PHE A 198 4.61 3.50 17.93
C PHE A 198 4.17 2.05 18.15
N ALA A 199 3.43 1.48 17.20
CA ALA A 199 2.95 0.11 17.29
C ALA A 199 4.10 -0.89 17.42
N ILE A 200 5.20 -0.72 16.65
CA ILE A 200 6.39 -1.58 16.77
C ILE A 200 6.91 -1.57 18.22
N VAL A 201 7.10 -0.39 18.81
CA VAL A 201 7.60 -0.30 20.17
C VAL A 201 6.62 -0.91 21.17
N ALA A 202 5.32 -0.67 20.99
CA ALA A 202 4.28 -1.26 21.82
C ALA A 202 4.28 -2.79 21.81
N THR A 203 4.63 -3.42 20.67
CA THR A 203 4.73 -4.89 20.58
C THR A 203 5.83 -5.50 21.46
N LEU A 204 6.77 -4.70 21.93
CA LEU A 204 7.83 -5.14 22.85
C LEU A 204 7.41 -5.04 24.34
N ALA A 205 6.39 -4.24 24.66
CA ALA A 205 5.94 -4.04 26.04
C ALA A 205 5.56 -5.35 26.79
N PRO A 206 4.99 -6.39 26.13
CA PRO A 206 4.72 -7.68 26.79
C PRO A 206 5.94 -8.40 27.36
N ARG A 207 7.17 -8.04 26.93
CA ARG A 207 8.42 -8.54 27.50
C ARG A 207 8.73 -7.93 28.86
N GLY A 208 8.14 -6.78 29.16
CA GLY A 208 8.33 -5.97 30.36
C GLY A 208 8.96 -4.62 30.03
N LEU A 209 8.51 -3.58 30.71
CA LEU A 209 8.97 -2.20 30.47
C LEU A 209 10.45 -1.96 30.81
N ARG A 210 11.09 -2.90 31.53
CA ARG A 210 12.54 -2.88 31.86
C ARG A 210 13.37 -3.79 30.94
N ASP A 211 12.73 -4.44 29.95
CA ASP A 211 13.46 -5.26 28.98
C ASP A 211 14.37 -4.38 28.11
N ALA A 212 15.60 -4.85 27.88
CA ALA A 212 16.62 -4.07 27.16
C ALA A 212 16.21 -3.75 25.70
N LEU A 213 15.43 -4.63 25.04
CA LEU A 213 14.93 -4.40 23.68
C LEU A 213 13.84 -3.33 23.69
N PHE A 214 12.94 -3.36 24.70
CA PHE A 214 11.91 -2.33 24.85
C PHE A 214 12.53 -0.96 25.13
N LEU A 215 13.45 -0.87 26.11
CA LEU A 215 14.11 0.39 26.47
C LEU A 215 14.90 0.98 25.31
N ARG A 216 15.61 0.12 24.54
CA ARG A 216 16.32 0.53 23.34
C ARG A 216 15.37 1.09 22.28
N ALA A 217 14.31 0.35 21.96
CA ALA A 217 13.35 0.78 20.94
C ALA A 217 12.61 2.06 21.35
N ALA A 218 12.28 2.20 22.64
CA ALA A 218 11.67 3.41 23.19
C ALA A 218 12.61 4.62 23.10
N ALA A 219 13.89 4.45 23.46
CA ALA A 219 14.89 5.52 23.34
C ALA A 219 15.10 5.93 21.86
N VAL A 220 15.17 4.95 20.96
CA VAL A 220 15.25 5.22 19.51
C VAL A 220 14.01 5.96 19.02
N LEU A 221 12.81 5.54 19.45
CA LEU A 221 11.56 6.23 19.09
C LEU A 221 11.58 7.70 19.53
N VAL A 222 12.01 7.98 20.76
CA VAL A 222 12.15 9.38 21.22
C VAL A 222 13.10 10.18 20.34
N GLY A 223 14.25 9.61 19.95
CA GLY A 223 15.18 10.25 19.02
C GLY A 223 14.57 10.51 17.64
N VAL A 224 13.83 9.55 17.09
CA VAL A 224 13.13 9.68 15.80
C VAL A 224 12.04 10.75 15.86
N LEU A 225 11.26 10.79 16.95
CA LEU A 225 10.23 11.83 17.15
C LEU A 225 10.85 13.21 17.30
N ALA A 226 11.96 13.33 18.04
CA ALA A 226 12.68 14.60 18.18
C ALA A 226 13.20 15.09 16.81
N MET A 227 13.75 14.19 15.97
CA MET A 227 14.16 14.54 14.61
C MET A 227 12.97 14.95 13.75
N SER A 228 11.85 14.22 13.80
CA SER A 228 10.64 14.56 13.05
C SER A 228 10.09 15.93 13.48
N ALA A 229 10.08 16.22 14.77
CA ALA A 229 9.67 17.53 15.30
C ALA A 229 10.63 18.63 14.84
N ALA A 230 11.94 18.41 14.92
CA ALA A 230 12.95 19.37 14.48
C ALA A 230 12.81 19.72 12.99
N VAL A 231 12.62 18.70 12.13
CA VAL A 231 12.40 18.92 10.70
C VAL A 231 11.13 19.73 10.44
N LYS A 232 10.01 19.44 11.14
CA LYS A 232 8.76 20.19 11.00
C LYS A 232 8.85 21.63 11.53
N ILE A 233 9.71 21.89 12.51
CA ILE A 233 9.97 23.25 13.00
C ILE A 233 10.82 24.02 12.00
N MET A 234 11.84 23.38 11.39
CA MET A 234 12.69 24.01 10.39
C MET A 234 11.98 24.23 9.04
N VAL A 235 11.09 23.32 8.67
CA VAL A 235 10.31 23.36 7.42
C VAL A 235 8.83 23.16 7.79
N PRO A 236 8.15 24.21 8.29
CA PRO A 236 6.76 24.11 8.67
C PRO A 236 5.88 23.87 7.45
N PRO A 237 4.82 23.05 7.57
CA PRO A 237 3.86 22.84 6.50
C PRO A 237 3.17 24.17 6.13
N ASP A 238 2.82 24.33 4.87
CA ASP A 238 2.01 25.48 4.45
C ASP A 238 0.57 25.40 5.00
N GLU A 239 -0.20 26.48 4.83
CA GLU A 239 -1.59 26.57 5.34
C GLU A 239 -2.49 25.47 4.77
N TYR A 240 -2.30 25.10 3.50
CA TYR A 240 -3.09 24.06 2.86
C TYR A 240 -2.80 22.71 3.52
N TYR A 241 -1.52 22.34 3.65
CA TYR A 241 -1.14 21.06 4.20
C TYR A 241 -1.39 20.97 5.71
N ALA A 242 -1.22 22.07 6.44
CA ALA A 242 -1.62 22.15 7.85
C ALA A 242 -3.12 21.88 8.03
N GLY A 243 -3.96 22.44 7.15
CA GLY A 243 -5.39 22.16 7.11
C GLY A 243 -5.74 20.70 6.76
N VAL A 244 -4.98 20.06 5.87
CA VAL A 244 -5.12 18.63 5.55
C VAL A 244 -4.79 17.78 6.76
N LEU A 245 -3.69 18.08 7.45
CA LEU A 245 -3.28 17.35 8.66
C LEU A 245 -4.30 17.48 9.80
N ALA A 246 -4.80 18.69 10.03
CA ALA A 246 -5.83 18.94 11.05
C ALA A 246 -7.11 18.14 10.76
N ARG A 247 -7.61 18.16 9.53
CA ARG A 247 -8.76 17.35 9.11
C ARG A 247 -8.50 15.86 9.25
N ALA A 248 -7.33 15.38 8.83
CA ALA A 248 -6.97 13.97 8.97
C ALA A 248 -6.90 13.53 10.44
N ALA A 249 -6.43 14.37 11.35
CA ALA A 249 -6.42 14.09 12.77
C ALA A 249 -7.84 14.06 13.38
N LEU A 250 -8.70 15.02 13.02
CA LEU A 250 -10.09 15.09 13.49
C LEU A 250 -10.90 13.87 13.02
N HIS A 251 -10.72 13.45 11.77
CA HIS A 251 -11.49 12.35 11.17
C HIS A 251 -10.80 10.98 11.26
N PHE A 252 -9.68 10.88 11.99
CA PHE A 252 -8.94 9.62 12.08
C PHE A 252 -9.77 8.49 12.69
N PHE A 253 -10.64 8.81 13.65
CA PHE A 253 -11.50 7.85 14.35
C PHE A 253 -12.92 7.74 13.79
N ASP A 254 -13.25 8.45 12.72
CA ASP A 254 -14.62 8.42 12.13
C ASP A 254 -14.98 7.07 11.51
N LEU A 255 -14.05 6.10 11.52
CA LEU A 255 -14.23 4.77 10.96
C LEU A 255 -14.78 4.78 9.52
N ALA A 256 -14.59 5.87 8.79
CA ALA A 256 -15.02 6.05 7.39
C ALA A 256 -14.51 4.94 6.47
N ILE A 257 -13.42 4.28 6.85
CA ILE A 257 -12.89 3.09 6.19
C ILE A 257 -13.93 1.97 6.04
N PHE A 258 -14.86 1.83 6.99
CA PHE A 258 -15.90 0.81 6.94
C PHE A 258 -17.06 1.19 6.01
N GLN A 259 -17.13 2.43 5.54
CA GLN A 259 -18.11 2.89 4.56
C GLN A 259 -17.63 2.66 3.11
N VAL A 260 -16.38 2.26 2.94
CA VAL A 260 -15.79 2.03 1.62
C VAL A 260 -16.30 0.70 1.04
N SER A 261 -16.90 0.75 -0.13
CA SER A 261 -17.63 -0.36 -0.76
C SER A 261 -16.84 -1.67 -0.86
N ILE A 262 -15.55 -1.63 -1.20
CA ILE A 262 -14.71 -2.84 -1.26
C ILE A 262 -14.49 -3.46 0.13
N VAL A 263 -14.38 -2.65 1.18
CA VAL A 263 -14.24 -3.15 2.55
C VAL A 263 -15.53 -3.83 2.99
N LEU A 264 -16.69 -3.24 2.66
CA LEU A 264 -18.00 -3.85 2.90
C LEU A 264 -18.15 -5.18 2.16
N LEU A 265 -17.69 -5.27 0.90
CA LEU A 265 -17.70 -6.51 0.13
C LEU A 265 -16.85 -7.60 0.80
N LEU A 266 -15.64 -7.25 1.28
CA LEU A 266 -14.79 -8.20 2.00
C LEU A 266 -15.42 -8.66 3.31
N PHE A 267 -16.00 -7.75 4.10
CA PHE A 267 -16.72 -8.11 5.33
C PHE A 267 -17.95 -8.95 5.04
N ALA A 268 -18.76 -8.62 4.04
CA ALA A 268 -19.92 -9.40 3.63
C ALA A 268 -19.51 -10.81 3.17
N THR A 269 -18.43 -10.92 2.43
CA THR A 269 -17.85 -12.21 2.01
C THR A 269 -17.44 -13.03 3.21
N LEU A 270 -16.73 -12.46 4.17
CA LEU A 270 -16.28 -13.16 5.37
C LEU A 270 -17.45 -13.56 6.28
N ALA A 271 -18.40 -12.64 6.50
CA ALA A 271 -19.59 -12.88 7.33
C ALA A 271 -20.51 -13.91 6.67
N GLY A 272 -20.75 -13.80 5.36
CA GLY A 272 -21.56 -14.76 4.59
C GLY A 272 -20.94 -16.15 4.61
N TYR A 273 -19.65 -16.25 4.31
CA TYR A 273 -18.93 -17.52 4.42
C TYR A 273 -19.01 -18.12 5.84
N GLY A 274 -18.77 -17.31 6.87
CA GLY A 274 -18.82 -17.75 8.26
C GLY A 274 -20.20 -18.24 8.66
N GLY A 275 -21.26 -17.52 8.30
CA GLY A 275 -22.65 -17.91 8.54
C GLY A 275 -23.03 -19.23 7.86
N ILE A 276 -22.73 -19.35 6.55
CA ILE A 276 -22.95 -20.58 5.79
C ILE A 276 -22.16 -21.74 6.38
N TYR A 277 -20.89 -21.53 6.72
CA TYR A 277 -20.04 -22.54 7.34
C TYR A 277 -20.61 -23.03 8.67
N LEU A 278 -21.08 -22.13 9.53
CA LEU A 278 -21.67 -22.49 10.82
C LEU A 278 -22.93 -23.37 10.65
N VAL A 279 -23.78 -23.06 9.70
CA VAL A 279 -24.97 -23.87 9.39
C VAL A 279 -24.55 -25.24 8.85
N LEU A 280 -23.69 -25.27 7.82
CA LEU A 280 -23.27 -26.51 7.18
C LEU A 280 -22.40 -27.40 8.06
N SER A 281 -21.69 -26.81 9.03
CA SER A 281 -20.90 -27.59 9.99
C SER A 281 -21.71 -28.52 10.88
N ARG A 282 -23.02 -28.22 11.04
CA ARG A 282 -23.98 -29.11 11.74
C ARG A 282 -24.45 -30.27 10.88
N LEU A 283 -24.47 -30.11 9.56
CA LEU A 283 -25.00 -31.08 8.61
C LEU A 283 -23.88 -31.96 8.00
N ALA A 284 -22.73 -31.40 7.71
CA ALA A 284 -21.61 -32.06 7.04
C ALA A 284 -20.25 -31.60 7.62
N PRO A 285 -19.91 -31.91 8.88
CA PRO A 285 -18.81 -31.31 9.62
C PRO A 285 -17.45 -31.40 8.90
N ASN A 286 -17.17 -32.50 8.18
CA ASN A 286 -15.89 -32.72 7.51
C ASN A 286 -15.71 -31.93 6.21
N ARG A 287 -16.80 -31.49 5.54
CA ARG A 287 -16.80 -30.81 4.24
C ARG A 287 -17.47 -29.46 4.25
N ALA A 288 -17.98 -29.03 5.38
CA ALA A 288 -18.73 -27.77 5.55
C ALA A 288 -17.96 -26.56 4.95
N TYR A 289 -16.67 -26.49 5.17
CA TYR A 289 -15.82 -25.40 4.67
C TYR A 289 -15.76 -25.33 3.13
N LEU A 290 -15.77 -26.51 2.44
CA LEU A 290 -15.80 -26.58 0.98
C LEU A 290 -17.16 -26.17 0.41
N TYR A 291 -18.24 -26.68 0.99
CA TYR A 291 -19.59 -26.33 0.57
C TYR A 291 -19.89 -24.84 0.82
N ALA A 292 -19.49 -24.33 1.98
CA ALA A 292 -19.63 -22.90 2.27
C ALA A 292 -18.83 -22.03 1.29
N ALA A 293 -17.62 -22.42 0.94
CA ALA A 293 -16.83 -21.72 -0.06
C ALA A 293 -17.47 -21.77 -1.45
N ALA A 294 -17.96 -22.94 -1.88
CA ALA A 294 -18.64 -23.08 -3.17
C ALA A 294 -19.91 -22.21 -3.26
N VAL A 295 -20.73 -22.20 -2.21
CA VAL A 295 -21.93 -21.34 -2.15
C VAL A 295 -21.51 -19.87 -2.18
N MET A 296 -20.46 -19.48 -1.43
CA MET A 296 -20.00 -18.10 -1.41
C MET A 296 -19.43 -17.65 -2.76
N ILE A 297 -18.72 -18.53 -3.48
CA ILE A 297 -18.25 -18.26 -4.86
C ILE A 297 -19.44 -18.04 -5.78
N ALA A 298 -20.50 -18.86 -5.69
CA ALA A 298 -21.71 -18.68 -6.49
C ALA A 298 -22.39 -17.32 -6.17
N VAL A 299 -22.49 -16.95 -4.88
CA VAL A 299 -23.05 -15.65 -4.48
C VAL A 299 -22.21 -14.49 -5.02
N LEU A 300 -20.89 -14.56 -4.94
CA LEU A 300 -19.99 -13.55 -5.49
C LEU A 300 -20.09 -13.48 -7.03
N ALA A 301 -20.22 -14.61 -7.72
CA ALA A 301 -20.43 -14.62 -9.15
C ALA A 301 -21.74 -13.93 -9.56
N VAL A 302 -22.84 -14.21 -8.83
CA VAL A 302 -24.13 -13.50 -9.03
C VAL A 302 -23.97 -12.01 -8.78
N TYR A 303 -23.28 -11.63 -7.69
CA TYR A 303 -23.02 -10.24 -7.36
C TYR A 303 -22.28 -9.51 -8.51
N TRP A 304 -21.19 -10.06 -9.02
CA TRP A 304 -20.40 -9.42 -10.07
C TRP A 304 -21.08 -9.43 -11.45
N LEU A 305 -21.88 -10.45 -11.77
CA LEU A 305 -22.52 -10.57 -13.09
C LEU A 305 -23.80 -9.73 -13.19
N TRP A 306 -24.54 -9.58 -12.09
CA TRP A 306 -25.89 -8.99 -12.15
C TRP A 306 -26.10 -7.78 -11.26
N LEU A 307 -25.38 -7.63 -10.16
CA LEU A 307 -25.65 -6.57 -9.18
C LEU A 307 -24.60 -5.45 -9.23
N ASP A 308 -23.34 -5.78 -9.40
CA ASP A 308 -22.25 -4.81 -9.33
C ASP A 308 -21.53 -4.66 -10.68
N HIS A 309 -21.87 -3.58 -11.37
CA HIS A 309 -21.17 -3.11 -12.56
C HIS A 309 -20.20 -1.97 -12.22
N THR A 310 -20.01 -1.66 -10.92
CA THR A 310 -19.19 -0.53 -10.49
C THR A 310 -17.72 -0.89 -10.35
N ILE A 311 -16.88 0.13 -10.42
CA ILE A 311 -15.45 0.03 -10.16
C ILE A 311 -15.21 0.66 -8.80
N HIS A 312 -14.62 -0.08 -7.88
CA HIS A 312 -14.26 0.43 -6.56
C HIS A 312 -12.98 1.30 -6.57
N ALA A 313 -12.67 1.94 -7.70
CA ALA A 313 -11.43 2.71 -7.86
C ALA A 313 -11.35 3.93 -6.96
N SER A 314 -12.44 4.68 -6.86
CA SER A 314 -12.49 5.91 -6.03
C SER A 314 -12.27 5.65 -4.55
N SER A 315 -12.55 4.43 -4.09
CA SER A 315 -12.38 4.06 -2.69
C SER A 315 -10.93 3.71 -2.32
N ARG A 316 -10.07 3.43 -3.29
CA ARG A 316 -8.68 3.00 -3.04
C ARG A 316 -7.84 4.07 -2.35
N TYR A 317 -8.08 5.34 -2.63
CA TYR A 317 -7.40 6.44 -1.93
C TYR A 317 -7.65 6.44 -0.42
N TYR A 318 -8.90 6.29 -0.02
CA TYR A 318 -9.28 6.31 1.40
C TYR A 318 -8.78 5.07 2.15
N LEU A 319 -8.47 4.00 1.45
CA LEU A 319 -8.02 2.73 2.04
C LEU A 319 -6.56 2.76 2.52
N ARG A 320 -5.78 3.80 2.21
CA ARG A 320 -4.48 4.02 2.87
C ARG A 320 -4.60 4.06 4.39
N THR A 321 -5.73 4.55 4.94
CA THR A 321 -6.03 4.53 6.37
C THR A 321 -6.15 3.11 6.91
N ALA A 322 -6.62 2.14 6.10
CA ALA A 322 -6.66 0.73 6.50
C ALA A 322 -5.25 0.20 6.80
N LEU A 323 -4.25 0.58 6.01
CA LEU A 323 -2.86 0.22 6.25
C LEU A 323 -2.38 0.75 7.60
N VAL A 324 -2.77 1.98 8.00
CA VAL A 324 -2.40 2.57 9.29
C VAL A 324 -3.03 1.84 10.46
N VAL A 325 -4.31 1.47 10.35
CA VAL A 325 -5.10 0.90 11.47
C VAL A 325 -4.91 -0.61 11.59
N VAL A 326 -4.91 -1.33 10.47
CA VAL A 326 -4.96 -2.81 10.49
C VAL A 326 -3.56 -3.42 10.56
N THR A 327 -2.54 -2.79 9.96
CA THR A 327 -1.16 -3.31 10.04
C THR A 327 -0.66 -3.48 11.48
N PRO A 328 -0.88 -2.55 12.42
CA PRO A 328 -0.54 -2.73 13.83
C PRO A 328 -1.17 -3.97 14.47
N VAL A 329 -2.42 -4.29 14.11
CA VAL A 329 -3.10 -5.47 14.63
C VAL A 329 -2.40 -6.74 14.16
N PHE A 330 -2.09 -6.86 12.86
CA PHE A 330 -1.28 -7.96 12.34
C PHE A 330 0.10 -8.02 12.98
N GLY A 331 0.75 -6.86 13.19
CA GLY A 331 2.04 -6.74 13.87
C GLY A 331 2.01 -7.25 15.31
N ALA A 332 0.99 -6.87 16.06
CA ALA A 332 0.80 -7.34 17.44
C ALA A 332 0.58 -8.86 17.50
N LEU A 333 -0.26 -9.41 16.63
CA LEU A 333 -0.48 -10.85 16.53
C LEU A 333 0.80 -11.59 16.14
N ALA A 334 1.56 -11.05 15.19
CA ALA A 334 2.85 -11.60 14.78
C ALA A 334 3.86 -11.62 15.93
N ALA A 335 3.98 -10.50 16.65
CA ALA A 335 4.88 -10.38 17.79
C ALA A 335 4.52 -11.35 18.92
N LEU A 336 3.23 -11.45 19.28
CA LEU A 336 2.75 -12.41 20.28
C LEU A 336 3.05 -13.86 19.85
N GLY A 337 2.82 -14.18 18.58
CA GLY A 337 3.16 -15.49 18.02
C GLY A 337 4.67 -15.77 18.06
N ALA A 338 5.48 -14.78 17.74
CA ALA A 338 6.95 -14.88 17.68
C ALA A 338 7.60 -15.02 19.05
N MET A 339 7.00 -14.47 20.11
CA MET A 339 7.44 -14.61 21.50
C MET A 339 7.14 -15.99 22.10
N SER A 340 6.87 -17.01 21.26
CA SER A 340 6.60 -18.37 21.72
C SER A 340 7.85 -19.01 22.34
N GLY A 341 7.74 -19.40 23.60
CA GLY A 341 8.84 -19.96 24.40
C GLY A 341 9.39 -18.97 25.43
N ASP A 342 9.05 -17.71 25.37
CA ASP A 342 9.44 -16.73 26.40
C ASP A 342 8.57 -16.92 27.65
N ARG A 343 9.15 -17.45 28.72
CA ARG A 343 8.47 -17.68 30.01
C ARG A 343 8.08 -16.37 30.74
N ARG A 344 8.46 -15.24 30.18
CA ARG A 344 8.25 -13.90 30.77
C ARG A 344 6.96 -13.21 30.34
N LEU A 345 6.17 -13.82 29.44
CA LEU A 345 4.90 -13.22 29.00
C LEU A 345 3.91 -13.10 30.15
N ALA A 346 3.38 -11.89 30.32
CA ALA A 346 2.34 -11.61 31.32
C ALA A 346 1.05 -12.39 31.00
N PHE A 347 0.26 -12.70 32.02
CA PHE A 347 -0.90 -13.60 31.95
C PHE A 347 -1.88 -13.30 30.78
N PRO A 348 -2.36 -12.07 30.51
CA PRO A 348 -3.36 -11.87 29.45
C PRO A 348 -2.81 -12.22 28.05
N PHE A 349 -1.52 -12.03 27.81
CA PHE A 349 -0.89 -12.32 26.51
C PHE A 349 -0.65 -13.82 26.31
N LEU A 350 -0.40 -14.55 27.39
CA LEU A 350 -0.23 -16.01 27.32
C LEU A 350 -1.55 -16.71 26.96
N SER A 351 -2.69 -16.29 27.54
CA SER A 351 -4.01 -16.84 27.24
C SER A 351 -4.45 -16.53 25.81
N LEU A 352 -4.24 -15.30 25.34
CA LEU A 352 -4.52 -14.90 23.96
C LEU A 352 -3.73 -15.77 22.97
N LYS A 353 -2.45 -15.96 23.21
CA LYS A 353 -1.59 -16.82 22.40
C LYS A 353 -2.06 -18.27 22.36
N GLN A 354 -2.46 -18.84 23.50
CA GLN A 354 -2.99 -20.20 23.56
C GLN A 354 -4.27 -20.32 22.74
N ALA A 355 -5.17 -19.33 22.84
CA ALA A 355 -6.39 -19.26 22.02
C ALA A 355 -6.06 -19.20 20.53
N MET A 356 -5.14 -18.32 20.10
CA MET A 356 -4.71 -18.22 18.69
C MET A 356 -4.18 -19.57 18.16
N THR A 357 -3.31 -20.24 18.93
CA THR A 357 -2.74 -21.54 18.54
C THR A 357 -3.83 -22.61 18.44
N ALA A 358 -4.80 -22.61 19.35
CA ALA A 358 -5.92 -23.54 19.32
C ALA A 358 -6.83 -23.31 18.10
N VAL A 359 -7.13 -22.04 17.78
CA VAL A 359 -7.89 -21.66 16.58
C VAL A 359 -7.16 -22.09 15.31
N GLN A 360 -5.86 -21.81 15.18
CA GLN A 360 -5.07 -22.22 14.02
C GLN A 360 -5.10 -23.75 13.80
N LYS A 361 -4.96 -24.53 14.87
CA LYS A 361 -4.96 -25.99 14.77
C LYS A 361 -6.34 -26.59 14.42
N ARG A 362 -7.43 -26.00 14.96
CA ARG A 362 -8.78 -26.55 14.80
C ARG A 362 -9.51 -26.02 13.57
N ALA A 363 -9.16 -24.82 13.13
CA ALA A 363 -9.85 -24.10 12.05
C ALA A 363 -8.98 -23.86 10.81
N ALA A 364 -7.85 -24.57 10.63
CA ALA A 364 -6.93 -24.35 9.53
C ALA A 364 -7.61 -24.41 8.16
N ARG A 365 -8.46 -25.41 7.90
CA ARG A 365 -9.21 -25.56 6.64
C ARG A 365 -10.21 -24.43 6.41
N PRO A 366 -11.12 -24.10 7.34
CA PRO A 366 -12.03 -23.00 7.15
C PRO A 366 -11.30 -21.64 7.03
N LEU A 367 -10.21 -21.41 7.77
CA LEU A 367 -9.40 -20.20 7.61
C LEU A 367 -8.72 -20.13 6.23
N ALA A 368 -8.22 -21.25 5.71
CA ALA A 368 -7.66 -21.30 4.36
C ALA A 368 -8.73 -20.97 3.30
N ALA A 369 -9.93 -21.53 3.43
CA ALA A 369 -11.03 -21.23 2.51
C ALA A 369 -11.47 -19.76 2.58
N ALA A 370 -11.61 -19.21 3.78
CA ALA A 370 -11.92 -17.78 3.98
C ALA A 370 -10.84 -16.89 3.34
N PHE A 371 -9.57 -17.19 3.58
CA PHE A 371 -8.44 -16.44 3.01
C PHE A 371 -8.46 -16.49 1.48
N MET A 372 -8.74 -17.65 0.87
CA MET A 372 -8.85 -17.78 -0.58
C MET A 372 -10.05 -17.02 -1.15
N LEU A 373 -11.18 -16.97 -0.46
CA LEU A 373 -12.34 -16.17 -0.88
C LEU A 373 -12.00 -14.67 -0.88
N LEU A 374 -11.33 -14.17 0.16
CA LEU A 374 -10.88 -12.77 0.19
C LEU A 374 -9.86 -12.50 -0.93
N THR A 375 -8.95 -13.43 -1.19
CA THR A 375 -8.00 -13.34 -2.31
C THR A 375 -8.73 -13.30 -3.65
N LEU A 376 -9.78 -14.10 -3.84
CA LEU A 376 -10.61 -14.09 -5.05
C LEU A 376 -11.27 -12.71 -5.26
N VAL A 377 -11.83 -12.13 -4.20
CA VAL A 377 -12.38 -10.76 -4.28
C VAL A 377 -11.32 -9.78 -4.73
N HIS A 378 -10.14 -9.82 -4.14
CA HIS A 378 -9.03 -8.93 -4.53
C HIS A 378 -8.60 -9.13 -5.99
N VAL A 379 -8.54 -10.37 -6.47
CA VAL A 379 -8.15 -10.67 -7.87
C VAL A 379 -9.17 -10.07 -8.84
N VAL A 380 -10.47 -10.31 -8.61
CA VAL A 380 -11.53 -9.81 -9.50
C VAL A 380 -11.57 -8.27 -9.49
N GLU A 381 -11.57 -7.66 -8.31
CA GLU A 381 -11.63 -6.20 -8.20
C GLU A 381 -10.36 -5.52 -8.74
N THR A 382 -9.21 -6.16 -8.64
CA THR A 382 -7.97 -5.67 -9.25
C THR A 382 -8.04 -5.76 -10.78
N GLY A 383 -8.57 -6.88 -11.32
CA GLY A 383 -8.77 -7.03 -12.76
C GLY A 383 -9.71 -5.97 -13.32
N LYS A 384 -10.86 -5.73 -12.67
CA LYS A 384 -11.80 -4.66 -13.04
C LYS A 384 -11.14 -3.28 -13.03
N PHE A 385 -10.34 -3.00 -11.99
CA PHE A 385 -9.60 -1.74 -11.90
C PHE A 385 -8.59 -1.57 -13.05
N VAL A 386 -7.79 -2.59 -13.33
CA VAL A 386 -6.76 -2.54 -14.40
C VAL A 386 -7.41 -2.33 -15.77
N ALA A 387 -8.53 -3.03 -16.06
CA ALA A 387 -9.26 -2.84 -17.31
C ALA A 387 -9.76 -1.39 -17.45
N ALA A 388 -10.44 -0.89 -16.42
CA ALA A 388 -10.96 0.47 -16.43
C ALA A 388 -9.85 1.54 -16.49
N TRP A 389 -8.72 1.32 -15.80
CA TRP A 389 -7.56 2.21 -15.88
C TRP A 389 -6.98 2.28 -17.30
N THR A 390 -6.89 1.14 -17.96
CA THR A 390 -6.42 1.07 -19.36
C THR A 390 -7.32 1.88 -20.29
N ASP A 391 -8.64 1.74 -20.15
CA ASP A 391 -9.61 2.48 -20.94
C ASP A 391 -9.58 3.98 -20.61
N TYR A 392 -9.47 4.34 -19.33
CA TYR A 392 -9.36 5.74 -18.90
C TYR A 392 -8.11 6.41 -19.48
N ARG A 393 -6.95 5.74 -19.38
CA ARG A 393 -5.69 6.23 -19.92
C ARG A 393 -5.75 6.41 -21.44
N ALA A 394 -6.34 5.46 -22.17
CA ALA A 394 -6.55 5.56 -23.62
C ALA A 394 -7.46 6.75 -23.98
N ALA A 395 -8.53 7.00 -23.18
CA ALA A 395 -9.40 8.16 -23.38
C ALA A 395 -8.66 9.48 -23.14
N VAL A 396 -7.88 9.58 -22.07
CA VAL A 396 -7.03 10.76 -21.80
C VAL A 396 -6.03 10.99 -22.93
N THR A 397 -5.37 9.94 -23.41
CA THR A 397 -4.43 10.02 -24.55
C THR A 397 -5.11 10.56 -25.79
N THR A 398 -6.30 10.04 -26.13
CA THR A 398 -7.09 10.48 -27.29
C THR A 398 -7.45 11.95 -27.19
N LEU A 399 -7.85 12.41 -26.00
CA LEU A 399 -8.17 13.83 -25.79
C LEU A 399 -6.93 14.72 -25.85
N ALA A 400 -5.80 14.29 -25.26
CA ALA A 400 -4.57 15.06 -25.21
C ALA A 400 -3.89 15.21 -26.58
N THR A 401 -4.01 14.22 -27.46
CA THR A 401 -3.41 14.21 -28.80
C THR A 401 -4.37 14.62 -29.92
N GLY A 402 -5.67 14.70 -29.64
CA GLY A 402 -6.72 14.99 -30.60
C GLY A 402 -6.82 16.48 -30.98
N ASN A 403 -7.49 16.76 -32.10
CA ASN A 403 -7.67 18.11 -32.63
C ASN A 403 -9.02 18.77 -32.30
N GLN A 404 -9.87 18.12 -31.49
CA GLN A 404 -11.20 18.63 -31.16
C GLN A 404 -11.12 19.70 -30.07
N SER A 405 -11.42 20.95 -30.42
CA SER A 405 -11.55 22.04 -29.46
C SER A 405 -12.78 21.87 -28.56
N ASP A 406 -12.69 22.39 -27.34
CA ASP A 406 -13.82 22.50 -26.44
C ASP A 406 -14.23 23.96 -26.34
N PRO A 407 -15.26 24.38 -27.11
CA PRO A 407 -15.68 25.79 -27.13
C PRO A 407 -16.16 26.29 -25.76
N ALA A 408 -16.59 25.38 -24.88
CA ALA A 408 -17.04 25.72 -23.53
C ALA A 408 -15.92 26.21 -22.61
N LEU A 409 -14.66 25.85 -22.90
CA LEU A 409 -13.51 26.27 -22.10
C LEU A 409 -12.88 27.60 -22.56
N GLY A 410 -13.31 28.12 -23.70
CA GLY A 410 -12.81 29.41 -24.23
C GLY A 410 -11.36 29.41 -24.72
N ASP A 411 -10.56 28.40 -24.41
CA ASP A 411 -9.17 28.27 -24.83
C ASP A 411 -8.97 26.93 -25.56
N PRO A 412 -8.57 26.95 -26.84
CA PRO A 412 -8.42 25.73 -27.64
C PRO A 412 -7.30 24.78 -27.15
N ARG A 413 -6.45 25.23 -26.24
CA ARG A 413 -5.38 24.43 -25.64
C ARG A 413 -5.87 23.50 -24.56
N PHE A 414 -7.11 23.68 -24.08
CA PHE A 414 -7.71 22.84 -23.05
C PHE A 414 -8.85 21.99 -23.63
N VAL A 415 -9.06 20.83 -23.03
CA VAL A 415 -10.19 19.95 -23.30
C VAL A 415 -10.74 19.43 -21.97
N SER A 416 -12.07 19.42 -21.84
CA SER A 416 -12.72 18.97 -20.61
C SER A 416 -12.61 17.45 -20.42
N SER A 417 -12.28 17.04 -19.21
CA SER A 417 -12.33 15.62 -18.78
C SER A 417 -13.77 15.06 -18.76
N GLU A 418 -14.80 15.93 -18.78
CA GLU A 418 -16.20 15.52 -18.89
C GLU A 418 -16.53 14.78 -20.20
N ARG A 419 -15.66 14.88 -21.21
CA ARG A 419 -15.77 14.12 -22.46
C ARG A 419 -15.38 12.64 -22.31
N ILE A 420 -14.73 12.29 -21.22
CA ILE A 420 -14.46 10.90 -20.87
C ILE A 420 -15.77 10.24 -20.46
N ALA A 421 -15.98 8.99 -20.90
CA ALA A 421 -17.18 8.24 -20.57
C ALA A 421 -17.45 8.23 -19.06
N SER A 422 -18.68 8.50 -18.64
CA SER A 422 -19.06 8.73 -17.24
C SER A 422 -18.70 7.59 -16.29
N HIS A 423 -18.67 6.36 -16.77
CA HIS A 423 -18.26 5.20 -15.96
C HIS A 423 -16.75 5.18 -15.66
N LEU A 424 -15.93 5.89 -16.46
CA LEU A 424 -14.48 6.00 -16.27
C LEU A 424 -14.11 7.24 -15.44
N THR A 425 -14.97 8.26 -15.33
CA THR A 425 -14.68 9.48 -14.58
C THR A 425 -14.40 9.23 -13.09
N ARG A 426 -14.83 8.08 -12.55
CA ARG A 426 -14.48 7.64 -11.18
C ARG A 426 -12.99 7.41 -10.97
N LEU A 427 -12.21 7.25 -12.04
CA LEU A 427 -10.75 7.13 -12.02
C LEU A 427 -10.04 8.48 -12.11
N ALA A 428 -10.79 9.53 -12.48
CA ALA A 428 -10.23 10.87 -12.60
C ALA A 428 -9.80 11.42 -11.24
N TRP A 429 -8.61 11.96 -11.22
CA TRP A 429 -8.08 12.76 -10.12
C TRP A 429 -7.86 14.16 -10.64
N PHE A 430 -8.74 15.05 -10.27
CA PHE A 430 -8.84 16.39 -10.84
C PHE A 430 -7.52 17.15 -10.85
N SER A 431 -6.75 17.07 -9.76
CA SER A 431 -5.45 17.74 -9.62
C SER A 431 -4.34 17.09 -10.43
N THR A 432 -4.47 15.84 -10.85
CA THR A 432 -3.38 15.08 -11.48
C THR A 432 -3.65 14.69 -12.94
N THR A 433 -4.90 14.77 -13.40
CA THR A 433 -5.28 14.50 -14.80
C THR A 433 -4.49 15.35 -15.81
N PRO A 434 -4.22 16.64 -15.55
CA PRO A 434 -3.37 17.42 -16.45
C PRO A 434 -1.96 16.86 -16.60
N TYR A 435 -1.32 16.45 -15.51
CA TYR A 435 0.02 15.82 -15.56
C TYR A 435 -0.01 14.52 -16.34
N LEU A 436 -1.04 13.70 -16.13
CA LEU A 436 -1.27 12.48 -16.89
C LEU A 436 -1.35 12.77 -18.38
N SER A 437 -2.11 13.80 -18.80
CA SER A 437 -2.28 14.15 -20.20
C SER A 437 -0.98 14.55 -20.89
N VAL A 438 -0.04 15.16 -20.14
CA VAL A 438 1.30 15.48 -20.66
C VAL A 438 2.11 14.21 -20.89
N ILE A 439 2.14 13.34 -19.89
CA ILE A 439 2.98 12.13 -19.92
C ILE A 439 2.51 11.18 -21.01
N VAL A 440 1.20 10.89 -21.08
CA VAL A 440 0.65 9.96 -22.11
C VAL A 440 0.74 10.49 -23.53
N ALA A 441 0.95 11.80 -23.70
CA ALA A 441 1.25 12.45 -24.98
C ALA A 441 2.76 12.62 -25.23
N ASN A 442 3.62 11.86 -24.54
CA ASN A 442 5.09 11.94 -24.65
C ASN A 442 5.63 13.37 -24.48
N PHE A 443 5.11 14.11 -23.51
CA PHE A 443 5.46 15.50 -23.19
C PHE A 443 5.21 16.51 -24.33
N MET A 444 4.44 16.13 -25.33
CA MET A 444 4.04 16.99 -26.45
C MET A 444 2.50 16.95 -26.67
N PRO A 445 1.70 17.30 -25.67
CA PRO A 445 0.26 17.29 -25.83
C PRO A 445 -0.19 18.39 -26.80
N SER A 446 -1.10 18.07 -27.70
CA SER A 446 -1.82 19.08 -28.49
C SER A 446 -2.75 19.88 -27.60
N ARG A 447 -3.23 19.25 -26.51
CA ARG A 447 -4.15 19.83 -25.53
C ARG A 447 -3.95 19.24 -24.15
N LEU A 448 -4.32 20.03 -23.15
CA LEU A 448 -4.34 19.63 -21.76
C LEU A 448 -5.74 19.17 -21.37
N VAL A 449 -5.83 17.97 -20.82
CA VAL A 449 -7.10 17.47 -20.26
C VAL A 449 -7.27 18.05 -18.86
N ILE A 450 -8.30 18.86 -18.65
CA ILE A 450 -8.62 19.50 -17.36
C ILE A 450 -10.03 19.16 -16.91
N ASP A 451 -10.26 19.22 -15.61
CA ASP A 451 -11.60 19.17 -15.04
C ASP A 451 -12.08 20.61 -14.82
N PRO A 452 -13.20 21.05 -15.44
CA PRO A 452 -13.69 22.40 -15.32
C PRO A 452 -14.07 22.83 -13.90
N ILE A 453 -14.36 21.88 -13.02
CA ILE A 453 -14.75 22.14 -11.62
C ILE A 453 -13.53 22.14 -10.69
N GLY A 454 -12.40 21.60 -11.14
CA GLY A 454 -11.20 21.43 -10.32
C GLY A 454 -10.36 22.68 -10.18
N ASN A 455 -9.58 22.72 -9.13
CA ASN A 455 -8.64 23.78 -8.79
C ASN A 455 -7.32 23.65 -9.58
N TYR A 456 -7.31 23.97 -10.86
CA TYR A 456 -6.09 23.93 -11.70
C TYR A 456 -5.46 25.30 -11.87
N PHE A 457 -5.38 26.08 -10.81
CA PHE A 457 -4.93 27.47 -10.91
C PHE A 457 -3.56 27.62 -11.52
N TRP A 458 -2.70 26.63 -11.33
CA TRP A 458 -1.36 26.61 -11.92
C TRP A 458 -1.32 26.18 -13.38
N LEU A 459 -2.40 25.62 -13.87
CA LEU A 459 -2.48 25.06 -15.22
C LEU A 459 -3.42 25.86 -16.13
N SER A 460 -4.20 26.78 -15.56
CA SER A 460 -5.10 27.67 -16.30
C SER A 460 -4.40 29.01 -16.57
N CYS A 461 -4.38 29.42 -17.84
CA CYS A 461 -3.80 30.71 -18.23
C CYS A 461 -4.43 31.89 -17.50
N ALA A 462 -5.74 31.85 -17.26
CA ALA A 462 -6.48 32.91 -16.57
C ALA A 462 -6.11 33.01 -15.09
N THR A 463 -5.82 31.89 -14.44
CA THR A 463 -5.48 31.83 -13.02
C THR A 463 -3.98 31.95 -12.77
N ALA A 464 -3.12 31.62 -13.73
CA ALA A 464 -1.69 31.85 -13.61
C ALA A 464 -1.36 33.35 -13.53
N THR A 465 -2.09 34.17 -14.29
CA THR A 465 -1.98 35.66 -14.21
C THR A 465 -2.62 36.22 -12.96
N ALA A 466 -3.69 35.61 -12.43
CA ALA A 466 -4.38 36.09 -11.23
C ALA A 466 -3.69 35.69 -9.91
N ASN A 467 -2.89 34.62 -9.92
CA ASN A 467 -2.19 34.09 -8.75
C ASN A 467 -0.68 34.20 -8.87
N GLU A 468 -0.15 35.42 -9.02
CA GLU A 468 1.30 35.68 -8.87
C GLU A 468 1.87 35.07 -7.58
N LYS A 469 1.06 35.00 -6.52
CA LYS A 469 1.46 34.43 -5.24
C LYS A 469 1.62 32.91 -5.31
N ALA A 470 0.70 32.23 -6.02
CA ALA A 470 0.81 30.80 -6.30
C ALA A 470 1.95 30.51 -7.29
N ALA A 471 2.14 31.35 -8.31
CA ALA A 471 3.24 31.25 -9.26
C ALA A 471 4.63 31.46 -8.62
N ARG A 472 4.71 32.23 -7.53
CA ARG A 472 5.96 32.37 -6.74
C ARG A 472 6.23 31.18 -5.81
N MET A 473 5.20 30.40 -5.48
CA MET A 473 5.32 29.19 -4.67
C MET A 473 5.65 27.94 -5.53
N VAL A 474 5.49 28.03 -6.83
CA VAL A 474 5.87 26.99 -7.77
C VAL A 474 7.37 27.17 -8.06
N PRO A 475 8.22 26.20 -7.75
CA PRO A 475 9.65 26.24 -8.10
C PRO A 475 9.86 26.51 -9.58
N GLU A 476 11.08 26.92 -9.96
CA GLU A 476 11.40 27.18 -11.36
C GLU A 476 11.05 25.99 -12.26
N GLU A 477 11.22 24.76 -11.78
CA GLU A 477 10.89 23.53 -12.47
C GLU A 477 9.36 23.35 -12.68
N GLY A 478 8.54 23.78 -11.74
CA GLY A 478 7.09 23.83 -11.91
C GLY A 478 6.64 24.86 -12.95
N ARG A 479 7.47 25.88 -13.22
CA ARG A 479 7.26 26.82 -14.33
C ARG A 479 7.50 26.16 -15.69
N ASP A 480 8.28 25.09 -15.79
CA ASP A 480 8.45 24.35 -17.04
C ASP A 480 7.20 23.58 -17.43
N LEU A 481 6.37 23.11 -16.47
CA LEU A 481 5.00 22.65 -16.77
C LEU A 481 4.20 23.75 -17.46
N LEU A 482 4.33 24.96 -16.99
CA LEU A 482 3.67 26.14 -17.54
C LEU A 482 4.31 26.60 -18.86
N ARG A 483 5.62 26.35 -19.08
CA ARG A 483 6.31 26.56 -20.37
C ARG A 483 5.81 25.60 -21.46
N ILE A 484 5.56 24.36 -21.13
CA ILE A 484 4.95 23.39 -22.06
C ILE A 484 3.59 23.89 -22.54
N TYR A 485 2.89 24.64 -21.72
CA TYR A 485 1.58 25.22 -22.05
C TYR A 485 1.61 26.62 -22.63
N SER A 486 2.77 27.23 -22.83
CA SER A 486 2.93 28.55 -23.46
C SER A 486 1.98 29.67 -22.98
N CYS A 487 1.14 29.42 -21.95
CA CYS A 487 0.23 30.41 -21.41
C CYS A 487 0.92 31.49 -20.59
N LEU A 488 2.10 31.20 -20.04
CA LEU A 488 2.84 32.10 -19.17
C LEU A 488 4.03 32.77 -19.88
N HIS A 489 4.18 32.55 -21.17
CA HIS A 489 5.17 33.16 -22.04
C HIS A 489 4.59 34.34 -22.85
N ARG A 490 3.79 35.18 -22.23
CA ARG A 490 3.40 36.46 -22.82
C ARG A 490 4.03 37.60 -22.06
#